data_46a7c2d7d8d7a388db442c7e323eca29
#
_entry.id   46a7c2d7d8d7a388db442c7e323eca29
#
_cell.length_a   1.000
_cell.length_b   1.000
_cell.length_c   1.000
_cell.angle_alpha   90.00
_cell.angle_beta   90.00
_cell.angle_gamma   90.00
#
_symmetry.space_group_name_H-M   'P 1'
#
loop_
_entity.id
_entity.type
_entity.pdbx_description
1 polymer ?
#
loop_
_entity_poly.entity_id
_entity_poly.type
_entity_poly.pdbx_seq_one_letter_code
_entity_poly.pdbx_strand_id
1 'polypeptide(L)'
;MKGDMTEGSSSKILITFAIPMVLGNIFQQLYNTTDAIIVGRFIGKNALAAVGVSNPIMSIALFFIFGICMGTSILMSQLFGSGEYKVLKKEVSTALIVGIIFTIILSITCILLSRWVLIIMGTPKEILNDADVFLKIIFGGLIFSFLYNYYSSALRAIGDSKTPLIFLIVSCLLNGILCIILIIVFKLGVAGSAIATVIAQGISSILCIVYVYIKIPLIRLNRKELVIDKSLVKLTIQYSWVTALQQTCLYIGRLLVQGVVNSFGINAIAAYNSVTRVDSFVLAPGDSFSSSVATYSAQNKDRGKLDRIIDGYKKSNIIITAYSVTTALIVFCGAEKIMNLFISGPEREVILIGVRYLKLMSIFYVLSGFCNIFQGLFRGVGKLRITFIATLMQIFVRVALSYILAPYLGVSSVCYAIAIGWILM
;
A
#
# COMPACT_ATOMS: atom_id res chain seq x y z
N MET A 1 16.77 23.73 -1.90
CA MET A 1 15.30 23.65 -1.80
C MET A 1 14.92 22.73 -0.64
N LYS A 2 13.85 23.01 0.11
CA LYS A 2 13.33 22.03 1.08
C LYS A 2 12.90 20.78 0.29
N GLY A 3 13.49 19.61 0.57
CA GLY A 3 13.16 18.37 -0.12
C GLY A 3 14.23 17.84 -1.09
N ASP A 4 15.27 18.60 -1.37
CA ASP A 4 16.40 18.12 -2.19
C ASP A 4 17.21 17.06 -1.43
N MET A 5 17.21 15.83 -1.95
CA MET A 5 17.92 14.70 -1.35
C MET A 5 19.31 14.51 -1.92
N THR A 6 19.77 15.42 -2.79
CA THR A 6 21.06 15.30 -3.47
C THR A 6 22.21 15.89 -2.65
N GLU A 7 21.94 16.51 -1.49
CA GLU A 7 22.93 17.14 -0.60
C GLU A 7 22.67 16.74 0.87
N GLY A 8 23.70 16.83 1.71
CA GLY A 8 23.60 16.49 3.12
C GLY A 8 23.81 15.00 3.44
N SER A 9 23.58 14.60 4.71
CA SER A 9 23.78 13.25 5.20
C SER A 9 22.70 12.30 4.68
N SER A 10 23.08 11.24 3.98
CA SER A 10 22.17 10.23 3.42
C SER A 10 21.28 9.59 4.48
N SER A 11 21.86 9.18 5.62
CA SER A 11 21.08 8.56 6.72
C SER A 11 20.02 9.49 7.27
N LYS A 12 20.35 10.76 7.53
CA LYS A 12 19.40 11.75 8.06
C LYS A 12 18.26 12.00 7.08
N ILE A 13 18.57 12.12 5.80
CA ILE A 13 17.58 12.34 4.73
C ILE A 13 16.62 11.16 4.65
N LEU A 14 17.17 9.93 4.56
CA LEU A 14 16.39 8.71 4.44
C LEU A 14 15.45 8.49 5.64
N ILE A 15 15.95 8.66 6.87
CA ILE A 15 15.16 8.53 8.10
C ILE A 15 14.07 9.61 8.17
N THR A 16 14.45 10.88 7.94
CA THR A 16 13.51 12.01 8.02
C THR A 16 12.37 11.89 6.99
N PHE A 17 12.67 11.31 5.83
CA PHE A 17 11.67 11.07 4.80
C PHE A 17 10.81 9.81 5.07
N ALA A 18 11.42 8.73 5.59
CA ALA A 18 10.72 7.49 5.86
C ALA A 18 9.76 7.58 7.06
N ILE A 19 10.12 8.28 8.15
CA ILE A 19 9.31 8.37 9.37
C ILE A 19 7.87 8.83 9.08
N PRO A 20 7.60 9.92 8.35
CA PRO A 20 6.22 10.30 8.02
C PRO A 20 5.47 9.23 7.23
N MET A 21 6.16 8.47 6.37
CA MET A 21 5.53 7.39 5.61
C MET A 21 5.19 6.19 6.50
N VAL A 22 6.05 5.84 7.46
CA VAL A 22 5.76 4.81 8.48
C VAL A 22 4.52 5.19 9.28
N LEU A 23 4.49 6.42 9.78
CA LEU A 23 3.33 6.93 10.51
C LEU A 23 2.06 6.90 9.63
N GLY A 24 2.17 7.28 8.35
CA GLY A 24 1.07 7.20 7.40
C GLY A 24 0.52 5.77 7.25
N ASN A 25 1.40 4.77 7.13
CA ASN A 25 1.00 3.38 7.05
C ASN A 25 0.30 2.90 8.34
N ILE A 26 0.79 3.33 9.51
CA ILE A 26 0.15 3.03 10.81
C ILE A 26 -1.25 3.66 10.87
N PHE A 27 -1.39 4.95 10.55
CA PHE A 27 -2.69 5.62 10.51
C PHE A 27 -3.65 4.95 9.52
N GLN A 28 -3.17 4.49 8.37
CA GLN A 28 -3.99 3.77 7.40
C GLN A 28 -4.51 2.43 7.97
N GLN A 29 -3.68 1.70 8.74
CA GLN A 29 -4.11 0.47 9.41
C GLN A 29 -5.14 0.73 10.51
N LEU A 30 -4.92 1.79 11.31
CA LEU A 30 -5.88 2.22 12.33
C LEU A 30 -7.23 2.62 11.70
N TYR A 31 -7.19 3.34 10.57
CA TYR A 31 -8.37 3.71 9.80
C TYR A 31 -9.18 2.47 9.38
N ASN A 32 -8.54 1.49 8.71
CA ASN A 32 -9.22 0.28 8.25
C ASN A 32 -9.82 -0.52 9.41
N THR A 33 -9.13 -0.55 10.56
CA THR A 33 -9.60 -1.23 11.76
C THR A 33 -10.80 -0.51 12.37
N THR A 34 -10.74 0.82 12.47
CA THR A 34 -11.83 1.64 13.03
C THR A 34 -13.10 1.52 12.19
N ASP A 35 -12.97 1.58 10.85
CA ASP A 35 -14.10 1.42 9.95
C ASP A 35 -14.79 0.06 10.13
N ALA A 36 -14.02 -1.02 10.19
CA ALA A 36 -14.54 -2.37 10.44
C ALA A 36 -15.25 -2.49 11.80
N ILE A 37 -14.72 -1.86 12.86
CA ILE A 37 -15.35 -1.84 14.19
C ILE A 37 -16.68 -1.07 14.15
N ILE A 38 -16.72 0.10 13.50
CA ILE A 38 -17.93 0.91 13.40
C ILE A 38 -19.01 0.13 12.63
N VAL A 39 -18.69 -0.44 11.47
CA VAL A 39 -19.63 -1.22 10.67
C VAL A 39 -20.14 -2.43 11.44
N GLY A 40 -19.24 -3.22 12.05
CA GLY A 40 -19.62 -4.42 12.79
C GLY A 40 -20.49 -4.13 14.02
N ARG A 41 -20.18 -3.04 14.77
CA ARG A 41 -20.87 -2.71 16.03
C ARG A 41 -22.23 -2.02 15.82
N PHE A 42 -22.33 -1.15 14.82
CA PHE A 42 -23.52 -0.31 14.64
C PHE A 42 -24.50 -0.79 13.55
N ILE A 43 -24.03 -1.58 12.58
CA ILE A 43 -24.90 -2.12 11.53
C ILE A 43 -25.15 -3.62 11.77
N GLY A 44 -24.11 -4.37 12.18
CA GLY A 44 -24.23 -5.77 12.52
C GLY A 44 -23.44 -6.72 11.61
N LYS A 45 -23.60 -8.03 11.87
CA LYS A 45 -22.78 -9.09 11.26
C LYS A 45 -22.90 -9.18 9.73
N ASN A 46 -24.09 -8.96 9.17
CA ASN A 46 -24.32 -9.07 7.73
C ASN A 46 -23.61 -7.94 6.98
N ALA A 47 -23.66 -6.72 7.51
CA ALA A 47 -22.94 -5.58 6.97
C ALA A 47 -21.43 -5.77 7.00
N LEU A 48 -20.91 -6.27 8.12
CA LEU A 48 -19.48 -6.58 8.25
C LEU A 48 -19.06 -7.66 7.24
N ALA A 49 -19.91 -8.68 7.03
CA ALA A 49 -19.68 -9.71 6.04
C ALA A 49 -19.71 -9.14 4.59
N ALA A 50 -20.66 -8.25 4.28
CA ALA A 50 -20.75 -7.58 2.99
C ALA A 50 -19.49 -6.74 2.68
N VAL A 51 -19.02 -5.94 3.63
CA VAL A 51 -17.76 -5.20 3.50
C VAL A 51 -16.58 -6.16 3.38
N GLY A 52 -16.55 -7.24 4.17
CA GLY A 52 -15.51 -8.26 4.15
C GLY A 52 -15.33 -8.92 2.77
N VAL A 53 -16.43 -9.31 2.12
CA VAL A 53 -16.41 -9.90 0.76
C VAL A 53 -16.02 -8.86 -0.29
N SER A 54 -16.37 -7.59 -0.08
CA SER A 54 -16.04 -6.48 -0.99
C SER A 54 -14.57 -6.07 -0.92
N ASN A 55 -13.91 -6.23 0.23
CA ASN A 55 -12.52 -5.78 0.46
C ASN A 55 -11.50 -6.33 -0.55
N PRO A 56 -11.47 -7.61 -0.93
CA PRO A 56 -10.53 -8.11 -1.93
C PRO A 56 -10.70 -7.43 -3.30
N ILE A 57 -11.94 -7.24 -3.74
CA ILE A 57 -12.26 -6.62 -5.04
C ILE A 57 -11.83 -5.15 -5.05
N MET A 58 -12.22 -4.41 -4.00
CA MET A 58 -11.85 -3.01 -3.81
C MET A 58 -10.32 -2.85 -3.76
N SER A 59 -9.63 -3.70 -3.02
CA SER A 59 -8.18 -3.62 -2.85
C SER A 59 -7.41 -3.80 -4.14
N ILE A 60 -7.84 -4.71 -5.03
CA ILE A 60 -7.21 -4.89 -6.36
C ILE A 60 -7.23 -3.56 -7.13
N ALA A 61 -8.38 -2.88 -7.20
CA ALA A 61 -8.50 -1.59 -7.89
C ALA A 61 -7.64 -0.49 -7.24
N LEU A 62 -7.64 -0.42 -5.90
CA LEU A 62 -6.87 0.57 -5.14
C LEU A 62 -5.35 0.34 -5.26
N PHE A 63 -4.86 -0.90 -5.19
CA PHE A 63 -3.45 -1.22 -5.39
C PHE A 63 -2.99 -0.95 -6.81
N PHE A 64 -3.87 -1.14 -7.78
CA PHE A 64 -3.58 -0.78 -9.17
C PHE A 64 -3.36 0.74 -9.31
N ILE A 65 -4.27 1.56 -8.77
CA ILE A 65 -4.14 3.03 -8.74
C ILE A 65 -2.88 3.47 -7.98
N PHE A 66 -2.64 2.88 -6.81
CA PHE A 66 -1.45 3.16 -6.01
C PHE A 66 -0.17 2.87 -6.80
N GLY A 67 -0.12 1.75 -7.52
CA GLY A 67 1.00 1.39 -8.37
C GLY A 67 1.23 2.38 -9.52
N ILE A 68 0.15 2.87 -10.17
CA ILE A 68 0.25 3.94 -11.18
C ILE A 68 0.92 5.17 -10.58
N CYS A 69 0.42 5.66 -9.45
CA CYS A 69 0.96 6.85 -8.79
C CYS A 69 2.40 6.66 -8.31
N MET A 70 2.77 5.44 -7.89
CA MET A 70 4.14 5.10 -7.52
C MET A 70 5.08 5.17 -8.74
N GLY A 71 4.66 4.66 -9.90
CA GLY A 71 5.45 4.72 -11.12
C GLY A 71 5.71 6.14 -11.59
N THR A 72 4.68 6.98 -11.62
CA THR A 72 4.82 8.40 -11.96
C THR A 72 5.71 9.16 -10.97
N SER A 73 5.63 8.83 -9.67
CA SER A 73 6.48 9.43 -8.64
C SER A 73 7.97 9.20 -8.90
N ILE A 74 8.35 8.02 -9.38
CA ILE A 74 9.75 7.69 -9.70
C ILE A 74 10.24 8.59 -10.83
N LEU A 75 9.47 8.70 -11.92
CA LEU A 75 9.82 9.55 -13.04
C LEU A 75 9.89 11.04 -12.65
N MET A 76 8.91 11.51 -11.88
CA MET A 76 8.95 12.89 -11.35
C MET A 76 10.17 13.11 -10.43
N SER A 77 10.57 12.11 -9.63
CA SER A 77 11.75 12.21 -8.77
C SER A 77 13.05 12.32 -9.57
N GLN A 78 13.16 11.59 -10.68
CA GLN A 78 14.29 11.66 -11.60
C GLN A 78 14.39 13.05 -12.25
N LEU A 79 13.27 13.54 -12.80
CA LEU A 79 13.20 14.88 -13.41
C LEU A 79 13.43 16.01 -12.40
N PHE A 80 12.99 15.84 -11.15
CA PHE A 80 13.28 16.79 -10.10
C PHE A 80 14.78 16.79 -9.75
N GLY A 81 15.38 15.59 -9.65
CA GLY A 81 16.80 15.43 -9.35
C GLY A 81 17.71 16.00 -10.42
N SER A 82 17.40 15.83 -11.72
CA SER A 82 18.16 16.42 -12.84
C SER A 82 18.07 17.94 -12.93
N GLY A 83 17.06 18.55 -12.27
CA GLY A 83 16.81 19.98 -12.38
C GLY A 83 16.01 20.38 -13.63
N GLU A 84 15.49 19.43 -14.36
CA GLU A 84 14.68 19.65 -15.57
C GLU A 84 13.24 20.06 -15.25
N TYR A 85 13.05 21.15 -14.52
CA TYR A 85 11.75 21.56 -13.98
C TYR A 85 10.67 21.83 -15.03
N LYS A 86 11.07 22.25 -16.26
CA LYS A 86 10.12 22.42 -17.36
C LYS A 86 9.56 21.07 -17.83
N VAL A 87 10.41 20.04 -17.91
CA VAL A 87 10.00 18.69 -18.28
C VAL A 87 9.20 18.05 -17.14
N LEU A 88 9.60 18.29 -15.88
CA LEU A 88 8.84 17.86 -14.70
C LEU A 88 7.40 18.38 -14.73
N LYS A 89 7.17 19.67 -15.05
CA LYS A 89 5.81 20.22 -15.18
C LYS A 89 5.00 19.55 -16.27
N LYS A 90 5.61 19.26 -17.41
CA LYS A 90 4.96 18.51 -18.49
C LYS A 90 4.61 17.09 -18.07
N GLU A 91 5.51 16.41 -17.33
CA GLU A 91 5.24 15.09 -16.77
C GLU A 91 4.10 15.13 -15.76
N VAL A 92 4.10 16.08 -14.83
CA VAL A 92 3.01 16.28 -13.87
C VAL A 92 1.68 16.48 -14.60
N SER A 93 1.63 17.26 -15.68
CA SER A 93 0.41 17.44 -16.47
C SER A 93 0.00 16.17 -17.22
N THR A 94 0.94 15.54 -17.92
CA THR A 94 0.71 14.33 -18.71
C THR A 94 0.20 13.18 -17.83
N ALA A 95 0.89 12.92 -16.70
CA ALA A 95 0.53 11.86 -15.76
C ALA A 95 -0.83 12.12 -15.09
N LEU A 96 -1.16 13.38 -14.77
CA LEU A 96 -2.47 13.76 -14.23
C LEU A 96 -3.59 13.43 -15.21
N ILE A 97 -3.47 13.92 -16.46
CA ILE A 97 -4.54 13.77 -17.46
C ILE A 97 -4.72 12.29 -17.84
N VAL A 98 -3.62 11.59 -18.14
CA VAL A 98 -3.65 10.15 -18.47
C VAL A 98 -4.20 9.34 -17.31
N GLY A 99 -3.79 9.67 -16.08
CA GLY A 99 -4.27 8.99 -14.88
C GLY A 99 -5.75 9.23 -14.61
N ILE A 100 -6.27 10.44 -14.83
CA ILE A 100 -7.72 10.75 -14.71
C ILE A 100 -8.51 9.92 -15.73
N ILE A 101 -8.11 9.94 -17.00
CA ILE A 101 -8.79 9.19 -18.06
C ILE A 101 -8.82 7.70 -17.73
N PHE A 102 -7.67 7.16 -17.34
CA PHE A 102 -7.55 5.76 -16.95
C PHE A 102 -8.44 5.42 -15.74
N THR A 103 -8.44 6.27 -14.71
CA THR A 103 -9.23 6.05 -13.49
C THR A 103 -10.74 6.09 -13.77
N ILE A 104 -11.20 6.97 -14.67
CA ILE A 104 -12.61 7.01 -15.08
C ILE A 104 -12.98 5.72 -15.80
N ILE A 105 -12.16 5.23 -16.73
CA ILE A 105 -12.38 3.97 -17.43
C ILE A 105 -12.43 2.81 -16.44
N LEU A 106 -11.46 2.73 -15.53
CA LEU A 106 -11.40 1.72 -14.48
C LEU A 106 -12.64 1.76 -13.58
N SER A 107 -13.05 2.95 -13.14
CA SER A 107 -14.23 3.16 -12.30
C SER A 107 -15.50 2.63 -12.97
N ILE A 108 -15.75 3.03 -14.21
CA ILE A 108 -16.91 2.57 -14.99
C ILE A 108 -16.88 1.05 -15.15
N THR A 109 -15.73 0.49 -15.52
CA THR A 109 -15.57 -0.96 -15.70
C THR A 109 -15.84 -1.71 -14.38
N CYS A 110 -15.28 -1.25 -13.27
CA CYS A 110 -15.47 -1.85 -11.96
C CYS A 110 -16.94 -1.76 -11.49
N ILE A 111 -17.63 -0.64 -11.72
CA ILE A 111 -19.05 -0.47 -11.40
C ILE A 111 -19.93 -1.45 -12.20
N LEU A 112 -19.67 -1.60 -13.48
CA LEU A 112 -20.44 -2.51 -14.34
C LEU A 112 -20.21 -3.98 -13.98
N LEU A 113 -18.99 -4.34 -13.58
CA LEU A 113 -18.61 -5.71 -13.27
C LEU A 113 -18.81 -6.10 -11.80
N SER A 114 -19.05 -5.15 -10.88
CA SER A 114 -19.09 -5.39 -9.43
C SER A 114 -20.00 -6.56 -9.03
N ARG A 115 -21.25 -6.51 -9.49
CA ARG A 115 -22.25 -7.54 -9.19
C ARG A 115 -21.86 -8.91 -9.77
N TRP A 116 -21.33 -8.93 -10.99
CA TRP A 116 -20.88 -10.15 -11.66
C TRP A 116 -19.74 -10.83 -10.89
N VAL A 117 -18.75 -10.06 -10.49
CA VAL A 117 -17.60 -10.56 -9.72
C VAL A 117 -18.05 -11.12 -8.36
N LEU A 118 -18.95 -10.43 -7.65
CA LEU A 118 -19.52 -10.92 -6.39
C LEU A 118 -20.25 -12.26 -6.55
N ILE A 119 -21.03 -12.42 -7.63
CA ILE A 119 -21.74 -13.68 -7.92
C ILE A 119 -20.74 -14.81 -8.20
N ILE A 120 -19.71 -14.57 -9.02
CA ILE A 120 -18.67 -15.55 -9.33
C ILE A 120 -17.90 -15.98 -8.07
N MET A 121 -17.69 -15.04 -7.12
CA MET A 121 -17.07 -15.32 -5.84
C MET A 121 -17.96 -16.10 -4.87
N GLY A 122 -19.20 -16.42 -5.26
CA GLY A 122 -20.13 -17.19 -4.41
C GLY A 122 -20.68 -16.39 -3.24
N THR A 123 -20.82 -15.06 -3.38
CA THR A 123 -21.37 -14.21 -2.31
C THR A 123 -22.81 -14.62 -1.98
N PRO A 124 -23.16 -14.86 -0.70
CA PRO A 124 -24.52 -15.20 -0.27
C PRO A 124 -25.54 -14.14 -0.69
N LYS A 125 -26.73 -14.57 -1.10
CA LYS A 125 -27.80 -13.69 -1.59
C LYS A 125 -28.22 -12.62 -0.58
N GLU A 126 -28.14 -12.95 0.71
CA GLU A 126 -28.51 -12.08 1.84
C GLU A 126 -27.65 -10.83 1.94
N ILE A 127 -26.39 -10.90 1.52
CA ILE A 127 -25.43 -9.78 1.61
C ILE A 127 -24.99 -9.23 0.25
N LEU A 128 -25.41 -9.90 -0.84
CA LEU A 128 -24.99 -9.57 -2.21
C LEU A 128 -25.35 -8.11 -2.59
N ASN A 129 -26.53 -7.66 -2.21
CA ASN A 129 -27.01 -6.33 -2.56
C ASN A 129 -26.23 -5.25 -1.80
N ASP A 130 -25.97 -5.45 -0.50
CA ASP A 130 -25.19 -4.54 0.31
C ASP A 130 -23.73 -4.45 -0.15
N ALA A 131 -23.14 -5.59 -0.52
CA ALA A 131 -21.78 -5.64 -1.08
C ALA A 131 -21.68 -4.93 -2.44
N ASP A 132 -22.68 -5.10 -3.33
CA ASP A 132 -22.72 -4.43 -4.63
C ASP A 132 -22.88 -2.91 -4.50
N VAL A 133 -23.80 -2.47 -3.61
CA VAL A 133 -23.98 -1.03 -3.32
C VAL A 133 -22.70 -0.43 -2.76
N PHE A 134 -22.05 -1.10 -1.79
CA PHE A 134 -20.77 -0.66 -1.22
C PHE A 134 -19.71 -0.49 -2.31
N LEU A 135 -19.49 -1.51 -3.15
CA LEU A 135 -18.51 -1.46 -4.21
C LEU A 135 -18.79 -0.36 -5.23
N LYS A 136 -20.05 -0.19 -5.65
CA LYS A 136 -20.43 0.85 -6.62
C LYS A 136 -20.15 2.25 -6.10
N ILE A 137 -20.41 2.52 -4.83
CA ILE A 137 -20.11 3.80 -4.20
C ILE A 137 -18.58 4.03 -4.14
N ILE A 138 -17.83 3.04 -3.67
CA ILE A 138 -16.36 3.11 -3.61
C ILE A 138 -15.76 3.32 -5.01
N PHE A 139 -16.21 2.55 -5.99
CA PHE A 139 -15.72 2.68 -7.36
C PHE A 139 -16.11 4.01 -8.01
N GLY A 140 -17.28 4.55 -7.70
CA GLY A 140 -17.66 5.91 -8.09
C GLY A 140 -16.75 6.99 -7.51
N GLY A 141 -16.16 6.73 -6.34
CA GLY A 141 -15.20 7.61 -5.66
C GLY A 141 -13.73 7.39 -6.03
N LEU A 142 -13.39 6.44 -6.92
CA LEU A 142 -11.99 6.12 -7.27
C LEU A 142 -11.20 7.33 -7.77
N ILE A 143 -11.84 8.29 -8.39
CA ILE A 143 -11.20 9.52 -8.86
C ILE A 143 -10.58 10.33 -7.69
N PHE A 144 -11.24 10.40 -6.54
CA PHE A 144 -10.71 11.08 -5.36
C PHE A 144 -9.52 10.32 -4.77
N SER A 145 -9.60 8.98 -4.74
CA SER A 145 -8.47 8.13 -4.33
C SER A 145 -7.27 8.31 -5.26
N PHE A 146 -7.49 8.38 -6.58
CA PHE A 146 -6.43 8.67 -7.54
C PHE A 146 -5.83 10.04 -7.30
N LEU A 147 -6.63 11.09 -7.21
CA LEU A 147 -6.14 12.47 -7.03
C LEU A 147 -5.33 12.61 -5.74
N TYR A 148 -5.81 12.05 -4.64
CA TYR A 148 -5.05 12.04 -3.37
C TYR A 148 -3.70 11.32 -3.53
N ASN A 149 -3.69 10.08 -4.07
CA ASN A 149 -2.46 9.31 -4.24
C ASN A 149 -1.50 9.99 -5.24
N TYR A 150 -2.03 10.57 -6.30
CA TYR A 150 -1.25 11.28 -7.30
C TYR A 150 -0.53 12.50 -6.73
N TYR A 151 -1.25 13.42 -6.08
CA TYR A 151 -0.63 14.61 -5.49
C TYR A 151 0.27 14.26 -4.31
N SER A 152 -0.08 13.26 -3.51
CA SER A 152 0.79 12.71 -2.46
C SER A 152 2.10 12.16 -3.05
N SER A 153 2.02 11.47 -4.19
CA SER A 153 3.18 10.93 -4.90
C SER A 153 4.04 12.02 -5.52
N ALA A 154 3.43 13.05 -6.10
CA ALA A 154 4.13 14.23 -6.62
C ALA A 154 4.85 15.02 -5.52
N LEU A 155 4.22 15.19 -4.35
CA LEU A 155 4.87 15.80 -3.17
C LEU A 155 6.05 14.96 -2.68
N ARG A 156 5.89 13.65 -2.58
CA ARG A 156 7.00 12.74 -2.23
C ARG A 156 8.13 12.80 -3.26
N ALA A 157 7.83 12.91 -4.55
CA ALA A 157 8.83 12.99 -5.60
C ALA A 157 9.77 14.20 -5.45
N ILE A 158 9.27 15.31 -4.92
CA ILE A 158 10.05 16.52 -4.61
C ILE A 158 10.58 16.54 -3.18
N GLY A 159 10.48 15.41 -2.43
CA GLY A 159 11.04 15.23 -1.09
C GLY A 159 10.15 15.66 0.06
N ASP A 160 8.86 15.95 -0.15
CA ASP A 160 7.90 16.25 0.91
C ASP A 160 7.06 15.02 1.24
N SER A 161 7.44 14.29 2.29
CA SER A 161 6.66 13.16 2.83
C SER A 161 5.74 13.56 4.01
N LYS A 162 5.92 14.76 4.59
CA LYS A 162 5.17 15.22 5.76
C LYS A 162 3.77 15.69 5.40
N THR A 163 3.65 16.46 4.35
CA THR A 163 2.37 17.03 3.93
C THR A 163 1.32 15.97 3.58
N PRO A 164 1.65 14.91 2.80
CA PRO A 164 0.72 13.80 2.57
C PRO A 164 0.25 13.10 3.86
N LEU A 165 1.15 12.95 4.85
CA LEU A 165 0.78 12.38 6.15
C LEU A 165 -0.28 13.21 6.86
N ILE A 166 -0.12 14.55 6.90
CA ILE A 166 -1.08 15.44 7.57
C ILE A 166 -2.47 15.28 6.95
N PHE A 167 -2.56 15.28 5.62
CA PHE A 167 -3.84 15.12 4.94
C PHE A 167 -4.43 13.72 5.09
N LEU A 168 -3.60 12.69 5.21
CA LEU A 168 -4.05 11.35 5.54
C LEU A 168 -4.67 11.29 6.95
N ILE A 169 -4.03 11.90 7.95
CA ILE A 169 -4.57 11.96 9.31
C ILE A 169 -5.93 12.68 9.33
N VAL A 170 -6.02 13.82 8.63
CA VAL A 170 -7.29 14.54 8.49
C VAL A 170 -8.36 13.66 7.85
N SER A 171 -8.00 12.92 6.78
CA SER A 171 -8.91 11.98 6.13
C SER A 171 -9.40 10.89 7.07
N CYS A 172 -8.49 10.27 7.82
CA CYS A 172 -8.82 9.20 8.75
C CYS A 172 -9.79 9.66 9.85
N LEU A 173 -9.52 10.81 10.46
CA LEU A 173 -10.39 11.39 11.48
C LEU A 173 -11.76 11.76 10.92
N LEU A 174 -11.78 12.42 9.78
CA LEU A 174 -13.02 12.84 9.12
C LEU A 174 -13.88 11.63 8.71
N ASN A 175 -13.25 10.59 8.16
CA ASN A 175 -13.96 9.36 7.81
C ASN A 175 -14.62 8.73 9.04
N GLY A 176 -13.90 8.59 10.16
CA GLY A 176 -14.47 8.03 11.39
C GLY A 176 -15.70 8.81 11.88
N ILE A 177 -15.62 10.15 11.87
CA ILE A 177 -16.74 11.03 12.25
C ILE A 177 -17.90 10.87 11.27
N LEU A 178 -17.65 10.96 9.96
CA LEU A 178 -18.68 10.82 8.93
C LEU A 178 -19.32 9.42 8.95
N CYS A 179 -18.53 8.37 9.17
CA CYS A 179 -19.03 7.00 9.25
C CYS A 179 -20.06 6.88 10.40
N ILE A 180 -19.74 7.40 11.58
CA ILE A 180 -20.65 7.44 12.72
C ILE A 180 -21.93 8.23 12.38
N ILE A 181 -21.80 9.44 11.82
CA ILE A 181 -22.94 10.29 11.47
C ILE A 181 -23.84 9.60 10.41
N LEU A 182 -23.27 9.11 9.32
CA LEU A 182 -24.04 8.53 8.23
C LEU A 182 -24.69 7.20 8.59
N ILE A 183 -24.05 6.41 9.48
CA ILE A 183 -24.60 5.13 9.92
C ILE A 183 -25.64 5.34 11.03
N ILE A 184 -25.35 6.14 12.06
CA ILE A 184 -26.22 6.25 13.25
C ILE A 184 -27.33 7.25 13.03
N VAL A 185 -27.01 8.48 12.57
CA VAL A 185 -27.99 9.57 12.43
C VAL A 185 -28.81 9.38 11.16
N PHE A 186 -28.15 9.19 10.00
CA PHE A 186 -28.84 9.05 8.71
C PHE A 186 -29.29 7.61 8.40
N LYS A 187 -28.87 6.61 9.17
CA LYS A 187 -29.24 5.19 9.05
C LYS A 187 -29.01 4.61 7.65
N LEU A 188 -27.94 5.05 6.99
CA LEU A 188 -27.62 4.62 5.60
C LEU A 188 -26.99 3.22 5.54
N GLY A 189 -26.81 2.52 6.66
CA GLY A 189 -26.21 1.19 6.68
C GLY A 189 -24.84 1.12 6.04
N VAL A 190 -24.59 0.07 5.25
CA VAL A 190 -23.30 -0.16 4.58
C VAL A 190 -22.96 0.95 3.57
N ALA A 191 -23.97 1.53 2.90
CA ALA A 191 -23.77 2.67 2.01
C ALA A 191 -23.20 3.89 2.75
N GLY A 192 -23.55 4.08 4.02
CA GLY A 192 -23.04 5.17 4.85
C GLY A 192 -21.52 5.09 5.04
N SER A 193 -20.97 3.89 5.33
CA SER A 193 -19.51 3.68 5.41
C SER A 193 -18.81 3.98 4.09
N ALA A 194 -19.35 3.49 2.96
CA ALA A 194 -18.78 3.74 1.65
C ALA A 194 -18.79 5.25 1.30
N ILE A 195 -19.90 5.95 1.55
CA ILE A 195 -20.02 7.40 1.32
C ILE A 195 -19.04 8.18 2.21
N ALA A 196 -18.92 7.82 3.50
CA ALA A 196 -17.96 8.43 4.41
C ALA A 196 -16.53 8.34 3.87
N THR A 197 -16.16 7.17 3.36
CA THR A 197 -14.85 6.92 2.74
C THR A 197 -14.62 7.81 1.52
N VAL A 198 -15.58 7.87 0.61
CA VAL A 198 -15.47 8.69 -0.61
C VAL A 198 -15.39 10.18 -0.29
N ILE A 199 -16.21 10.69 0.65
CA ILE A 199 -16.16 12.10 1.08
C ILE A 199 -14.80 12.41 1.73
N ALA A 200 -14.31 11.56 2.64
CA ALA A 200 -13.04 11.78 3.32
C ALA A 200 -11.86 11.80 2.32
N GLN A 201 -11.85 10.89 1.35
CA GLN A 201 -10.88 10.88 0.24
C GLN A 201 -11.01 12.14 -0.64
N GLY A 202 -12.23 12.57 -0.94
CA GLY A 202 -12.51 13.78 -1.69
C GLY A 202 -11.94 15.03 -1.01
N ILE A 203 -12.20 15.20 0.27
CA ILE A 203 -11.69 16.33 1.05
C ILE A 203 -10.15 16.30 1.10
N SER A 204 -9.55 15.13 1.34
CA SER A 204 -8.09 15.01 1.35
C SER A 204 -7.46 15.32 0.01
N SER A 205 -8.09 14.89 -1.09
CA SER A 205 -7.62 15.22 -2.43
C SER A 205 -7.68 16.72 -2.71
N ILE A 206 -8.76 17.39 -2.30
CA ILE A 206 -8.92 18.84 -2.42
C ILE A 206 -7.85 19.57 -1.58
N LEU A 207 -7.62 19.14 -0.34
CA LEU A 207 -6.59 19.73 0.52
C LEU A 207 -5.19 19.58 -0.10
N CYS A 208 -4.85 18.41 -0.68
CA CYS A 208 -3.60 18.22 -1.40
C CYS A 208 -3.47 19.16 -2.60
N ILE A 209 -4.53 19.28 -3.41
CA ILE A 209 -4.56 20.17 -4.58
C ILE A 209 -4.37 21.61 -4.15
N VAL A 210 -5.15 22.08 -3.20
CA VAL A 210 -5.09 23.47 -2.70
C VAL A 210 -3.69 23.78 -2.14
N TYR A 211 -3.12 22.86 -1.36
CA TYR A 211 -1.76 23.03 -0.84
C TYR A 211 -0.73 23.16 -1.96
N VAL A 212 -0.77 22.30 -2.97
CA VAL A 212 0.14 22.35 -4.11
C VAL A 212 -0.01 23.69 -4.85
N TYR A 213 -1.24 24.12 -5.09
CA TYR A 213 -1.51 25.40 -5.78
C TYR A 213 -0.99 26.62 -5.02
N ILE A 214 -1.07 26.63 -3.69
CA ILE A 214 -0.66 27.78 -2.87
C ILE A 214 0.84 27.72 -2.55
N LYS A 215 1.39 26.55 -2.22
CA LYS A 215 2.72 26.42 -1.59
C LYS A 215 3.79 25.88 -2.53
N ILE A 216 3.44 25.17 -3.62
CA ILE A 216 4.42 24.46 -4.44
C ILE A 216 4.34 24.88 -5.93
N PRO A 217 4.88 26.05 -6.28
CA PRO A 217 4.83 26.55 -7.67
C PRO A 217 5.45 25.58 -8.69
N LEU A 218 6.39 24.74 -8.24
CA LEU A 218 7.13 23.80 -9.07
C LEU A 218 6.23 22.75 -9.75
N ILE A 219 5.24 22.24 -9.05
CA ILE A 219 4.30 21.21 -9.56
C ILE A 219 2.88 21.76 -9.74
N ARG A 220 2.67 23.06 -9.47
CA ARG A 220 1.42 23.73 -9.77
C ARG A 220 1.23 23.83 -11.28
N LEU A 221 0.05 23.46 -11.77
CA LEU A 221 -0.32 23.52 -13.17
C LEU A 221 -1.30 24.66 -13.41
N ASN A 222 -0.95 25.61 -14.26
CA ASN A 222 -1.88 26.59 -14.77
C ASN A 222 -2.66 26.00 -15.96
N ARG A 223 -3.78 26.60 -16.34
CA ARG A 223 -4.61 26.11 -17.47
C ARG A 223 -3.81 25.93 -18.78
N LYS A 224 -2.83 26.82 -19.06
CA LYS A 224 -1.97 26.75 -20.24
C LYS A 224 -0.89 25.63 -20.14
N GLU A 225 -0.61 25.14 -18.95
CA GLU A 225 0.37 24.07 -18.67
C GLU A 225 -0.27 22.68 -18.64
N LEU A 226 -1.60 22.59 -18.75
CA LEU A 226 -2.34 21.33 -18.88
C LEU A 226 -2.19 20.80 -20.31
N VAL A 227 -1.08 20.12 -20.56
CA VAL A 227 -0.71 19.56 -21.86
C VAL A 227 -0.36 18.10 -21.74
N ILE A 228 -0.64 17.33 -22.78
CA ILE A 228 -0.18 15.94 -22.92
C ILE A 228 1.06 15.97 -23.82
N ASP A 229 2.22 15.67 -23.25
CA ASP A 229 3.46 15.54 -24.02
C ASP A 229 3.59 14.10 -24.51
N LYS A 230 3.48 13.91 -25.83
CA LYS A 230 3.49 12.58 -26.47
C LYS A 230 4.76 11.78 -26.18
N SER A 231 5.90 12.44 -25.99
CA SER A 231 7.17 11.78 -25.67
C SER A 231 7.16 11.21 -24.25
N LEU A 232 6.51 11.90 -23.30
CA LEU A 232 6.39 11.49 -21.91
C LEU A 232 5.30 10.44 -21.71
N VAL A 233 4.22 10.44 -22.50
CA VAL A 233 3.12 9.45 -22.37
C VAL A 233 3.64 8.02 -22.37
N LYS A 234 4.51 7.67 -23.32
CA LYS A 234 5.07 6.30 -23.40
C LYS A 234 5.85 5.93 -22.16
N LEU A 235 6.65 6.86 -21.65
CA LEU A 235 7.48 6.65 -20.46
C LEU A 235 6.62 6.57 -19.20
N THR A 236 5.67 7.49 -19.04
CA THR A 236 4.68 7.51 -17.94
C THR A 236 3.90 6.21 -17.89
N ILE A 237 3.35 5.75 -19.01
CA ILE A 237 2.63 4.47 -19.09
C ILE A 237 3.54 3.31 -18.73
N GLN A 238 4.77 3.26 -19.26
CA GLN A 238 5.70 2.18 -18.97
C GLN A 238 6.03 2.09 -17.48
N TYR A 239 6.32 3.20 -16.82
CA TYR A 239 6.61 3.23 -15.38
C TYR A 239 5.37 2.87 -14.56
N SER A 240 4.22 3.48 -14.89
CA SER A 240 2.97 3.26 -14.17
C SER A 240 2.45 1.83 -14.31
N TRP A 241 2.46 1.28 -15.53
CA TRP A 241 1.92 -0.05 -15.78
C TRP A 241 2.71 -1.15 -15.07
N VAL A 242 4.04 -1.08 -15.13
CA VAL A 242 4.91 -2.07 -14.47
C VAL A 242 4.71 -2.06 -12.96
N THR A 243 4.66 -0.87 -12.35
CA THR A 243 4.45 -0.75 -10.91
C THR A 243 3.01 -1.10 -10.50
N ALA A 244 2.01 -0.79 -11.31
CA ALA A 244 0.63 -1.16 -11.07
C ALA A 244 0.45 -2.68 -11.08
N LEU A 245 0.98 -3.35 -12.10
CA LEU A 245 0.97 -4.82 -12.16
C LEU A 245 1.72 -5.44 -10.98
N GLN A 246 2.89 -4.89 -10.61
CA GLN A 246 3.66 -5.36 -9.46
C GLN A 246 2.84 -5.33 -8.17
N GLN A 247 2.19 -4.21 -7.87
CA GLN A 247 1.39 -4.07 -6.65
C GLN A 247 0.14 -4.96 -6.65
N THR A 248 -0.52 -5.06 -7.79
CA THR A 248 -1.68 -5.93 -7.95
C THR A 248 -1.30 -7.40 -7.79
N CYS A 249 -0.21 -7.85 -8.42
CA CYS A 249 0.28 -9.22 -8.28
C CYS A 249 0.68 -9.55 -6.84
N LEU A 250 1.31 -8.62 -6.11
CA LEU A 250 1.62 -8.80 -4.69
C LEU A 250 0.35 -9.05 -3.87
N TYR A 251 -0.73 -8.31 -4.15
CA TYR A 251 -2.00 -8.50 -3.46
C TYR A 251 -2.67 -9.83 -3.81
N ILE A 252 -2.71 -10.17 -5.11
CA ILE A 252 -3.24 -11.48 -5.57
C ILE A 252 -2.44 -12.63 -4.93
N GLY A 253 -1.11 -12.51 -4.85
CA GLY A 253 -0.27 -13.51 -4.19
C GLY A 253 -0.63 -13.71 -2.71
N ARG A 254 -0.99 -12.63 -1.99
CA ARG A 254 -1.49 -12.73 -0.60
C ARG A 254 -2.82 -13.48 -0.53
N LEU A 255 -3.75 -13.22 -1.46
CA LEU A 255 -5.04 -13.92 -1.51
C LEU A 255 -4.87 -15.41 -1.81
N LEU A 256 -3.96 -15.78 -2.72
CA LEU A 256 -3.70 -17.19 -3.03
C LEU A 256 -3.12 -17.95 -1.82
N VAL A 257 -2.23 -17.32 -1.06
CA VAL A 257 -1.71 -17.90 0.18
C VAL A 257 -2.80 -18.03 1.25
N GLN A 258 -3.72 -17.05 1.34
CA GLN A 258 -4.89 -17.17 2.21
C GLN A 258 -5.73 -18.41 1.87
N GLY A 259 -5.84 -18.75 0.59
CA GLY A 259 -6.51 -19.97 0.13
C GLY A 259 -5.89 -21.24 0.73
N VAL A 260 -4.56 -21.31 0.80
CA VAL A 260 -3.86 -22.43 1.49
C VAL A 260 -4.21 -22.47 2.98
N VAL A 261 -4.18 -21.32 3.66
CA VAL A 261 -4.49 -21.26 5.09
C VAL A 261 -5.92 -21.70 5.39
N ASN A 262 -6.86 -21.38 4.50
CA ASN A 262 -8.26 -21.75 4.65
C ASN A 262 -8.48 -23.28 4.66
N SER A 263 -7.59 -24.07 4.03
CA SER A 263 -7.67 -25.53 4.06
C SER A 263 -7.29 -26.17 5.42
N PHE A 264 -6.67 -25.41 6.33
CA PHE A 264 -6.27 -25.90 7.65
C PHE A 264 -7.35 -25.73 8.75
N GLY A 265 -8.53 -25.20 8.38
CA GLY A 265 -9.65 -25.04 9.30
C GLY A 265 -9.66 -23.71 10.06
N ILE A 266 -10.71 -23.53 10.88
CA ILE A 266 -11.07 -22.24 11.49
C ILE A 266 -9.98 -21.74 12.44
N ASN A 267 -9.36 -22.62 13.24
CA ASN A 267 -8.32 -22.22 14.20
C ASN A 267 -7.07 -21.66 13.49
N ALA A 268 -6.68 -22.27 12.36
CA ALA A 268 -5.57 -21.80 11.54
C ALA A 268 -5.88 -20.44 10.88
N ILE A 269 -7.10 -20.26 10.38
CA ILE A 269 -7.55 -18.99 9.80
C ILE A 269 -7.52 -17.88 10.84
N ALA A 270 -8.05 -18.13 12.06
CA ALA A 270 -8.04 -17.14 13.13
C ALA A 270 -6.62 -16.75 13.56
N ALA A 271 -5.74 -17.75 13.73
CA ALA A 271 -4.33 -17.52 14.03
C ALA A 271 -3.63 -16.72 12.95
N TYR A 272 -3.77 -17.12 11.69
CA TYR A 272 -3.14 -16.45 10.55
C TYR A 272 -3.63 -14.98 10.36
N ASN A 273 -4.93 -14.73 10.52
CA ASN A 273 -5.48 -13.38 10.45
C ASN A 273 -4.94 -12.48 11.56
N SER A 274 -4.75 -13.01 12.75
CA SER A 274 -4.14 -12.26 13.87
C SER A 274 -2.67 -11.95 13.59
N VAL A 275 -1.93 -12.95 13.13
CA VAL A 275 -0.50 -12.77 12.76
C VAL A 275 -0.31 -11.81 11.61
N THR A 276 -1.13 -11.86 10.56
CA THR A 276 -0.99 -10.93 9.42
C THR A 276 -1.24 -9.47 9.81
N ARG A 277 -2.03 -9.21 10.84
CA ARG A 277 -2.16 -7.86 11.42
C ARG A 277 -0.85 -7.41 12.08
N VAL A 278 -0.22 -8.30 12.87
CA VAL A 278 1.10 -8.02 13.46
C VAL A 278 2.14 -7.78 12.37
N ASP A 279 2.22 -8.65 11.36
CA ASP A 279 3.13 -8.53 10.23
C ASP A 279 2.94 -7.19 9.47
N SER A 280 1.71 -6.73 9.34
CA SER A 280 1.41 -5.45 8.69
C SER A 280 2.07 -4.26 9.41
N PHE A 281 2.12 -4.27 10.73
CA PHE A 281 2.83 -3.23 11.52
C PHE A 281 4.34 -3.41 11.47
N VAL A 282 4.82 -4.64 11.54
CA VAL A 282 6.25 -4.98 11.55
C VAL A 282 6.92 -4.70 10.22
N LEU A 283 6.24 -4.97 9.10
CA LEU A 283 6.81 -4.82 7.76
C LEU A 283 6.64 -3.40 7.19
N ALA A 284 5.68 -2.60 7.68
CA ALA A 284 5.40 -1.25 7.19
C ALA A 284 6.62 -0.30 7.15
N PRO A 285 7.55 -0.31 8.13
CA PRO A 285 8.78 0.48 8.03
C PRO A 285 9.67 0.07 6.86
N GLY A 286 9.77 -1.23 6.56
CA GLY A 286 10.52 -1.72 5.40
C GLY A 286 9.99 -1.15 4.08
N ASP A 287 8.68 -1.16 3.87
CA ASP A 287 8.01 -0.59 2.69
C ASP A 287 8.24 0.93 2.59
N SER A 288 8.18 1.63 3.73
CA SER A 288 8.42 3.07 3.81
C SER A 288 9.88 3.43 3.49
N PHE A 289 10.84 2.66 4.01
CA PHE A 289 12.25 2.81 3.68
C PHE A 289 12.52 2.49 2.21
N SER A 290 11.88 1.46 1.65
CA SER A 290 11.95 1.15 0.22
C SER A 290 11.54 2.34 -0.65
N SER A 291 10.45 3.01 -0.30
CA SER A 291 9.97 4.21 -0.98
C SER A 291 10.93 5.39 -0.80
N SER A 292 11.53 5.53 0.39
CA SER A 292 12.55 6.56 0.67
C SER A 292 13.79 6.35 -0.20
N VAL A 293 14.30 5.11 -0.26
CA VAL A 293 15.45 4.74 -1.11
C VAL A 293 15.14 4.95 -2.59
N ALA A 294 13.91 4.64 -3.02
CA ALA A 294 13.50 4.86 -4.40
C ALA A 294 13.55 6.34 -4.78
N THR A 295 12.95 7.22 -3.97
CA THR A 295 12.97 8.68 -4.20
C THR A 295 14.40 9.22 -4.13
N TYR A 296 15.18 8.82 -3.10
CA TYR A 296 16.56 9.24 -2.92
C TYR A 296 17.44 8.83 -4.12
N SER A 297 17.35 7.56 -4.54
CA SER A 297 18.12 7.06 -5.67
C SER A 297 17.69 7.70 -6.99
N ALA A 298 16.39 7.96 -7.19
CA ALA A 298 15.88 8.63 -8.36
C ALA A 298 16.42 10.06 -8.50
N GLN A 299 16.37 10.84 -7.41
CA GLN A 299 16.88 12.22 -7.42
C GLN A 299 18.40 12.29 -7.62
N ASN A 300 19.19 11.33 -7.09
CA ASN A 300 20.64 11.32 -7.22
C ASN A 300 21.14 10.76 -8.54
N LYS A 301 20.37 9.86 -9.20
CA LYS A 301 20.75 9.19 -10.45
C LYS A 301 20.98 10.19 -11.56
N ASP A 302 20.01 11.02 -11.85
CA ASP A 302 20.04 11.90 -13.02
C ASP A 302 20.86 13.18 -12.77
N ARG A 303 21.32 13.40 -11.52
CA ARG A 303 22.40 14.31 -11.17
C ARG A 303 23.81 13.68 -11.30
N GLY A 304 23.91 12.42 -11.68
CA GLY A 304 25.19 11.71 -11.82
C GLY A 304 25.89 11.39 -10.50
N LYS A 305 25.20 11.52 -9.34
CA LYS A 305 25.78 11.29 -8.00
C LYS A 305 25.72 9.82 -7.60
N LEU A 306 26.38 8.93 -8.35
CA LEU A 306 26.35 7.48 -8.12
C LEU A 306 26.90 7.08 -6.74
N ASP A 307 27.95 7.74 -6.26
CA ASP A 307 28.53 7.46 -4.94
C ASP A 307 27.52 7.68 -3.81
N ARG A 308 26.65 8.68 -3.96
CA ARG A 308 25.58 8.93 -2.99
C ARG A 308 24.51 7.82 -3.03
N ILE A 309 24.18 7.30 -4.20
CA ILE A 309 23.24 6.16 -4.31
C ILE A 309 23.80 4.95 -3.57
N ILE A 310 25.10 4.64 -3.75
CA ILE A 310 25.77 3.53 -3.07
C ILE A 310 25.82 3.78 -1.55
N ASP A 311 26.17 4.99 -1.11
CA ASP A 311 26.19 5.36 0.30
C ASP A 311 24.79 5.24 0.93
N GLY A 312 23.75 5.78 0.25
CA GLY A 312 22.37 5.69 0.70
C GLY A 312 21.88 4.23 0.79
N TYR A 313 22.22 3.40 -0.19
CA TYR A 313 21.91 1.97 -0.18
C TYR A 313 22.56 1.25 1.01
N LYS A 314 23.87 1.43 1.24
CA LYS A 314 24.60 0.82 2.37
C LYS A 314 24.00 1.24 3.71
N LYS A 315 23.77 2.55 3.90
CA LYS A 315 23.18 3.09 5.14
C LYS A 315 21.76 2.61 5.37
N SER A 316 20.95 2.52 4.31
CA SER A 316 19.60 1.97 4.41
C SER A 316 19.59 0.52 4.84
N ASN A 317 20.50 -0.31 4.30
CA ASN A 317 20.63 -1.70 4.73
C ASN A 317 21.01 -1.81 6.20
N ILE A 318 21.93 -0.98 6.70
CA ILE A 318 22.30 -0.97 8.12
C ILE A 318 21.09 -0.61 8.99
N ILE A 319 20.37 0.46 8.63
CA ILE A 319 19.20 0.94 9.38
C ILE A 319 18.10 -0.11 9.42
N ILE A 320 17.76 -0.69 8.25
CA ILE A 320 16.66 -1.65 8.17
C ILE A 320 17.03 -2.98 8.82
N THR A 321 18.30 -3.39 8.76
CA THR A 321 18.78 -4.58 9.46
C THR A 321 18.70 -4.40 10.97
N ALA A 322 19.17 -3.27 11.50
CA ALA A 322 19.06 -2.96 12.93
C ALA A 322 17.59 -2.96 13.39
N TYR A 323 16.69 -2.34 12.61
CA TYR A 323 15.27 -2.35 12.86
C TYR A 323 14.69 -3.78 12.83
N SER A 324 14.99 -4.54 11.78
CA SER A 324 14.45 -5.89 11.59
C SER A 324 14.91 -6.87 12.68
N VAL A 325 16.19 -6.79 13.07
CA VAL A 325 16.73 -7.62 14.18
C VAL A 325 16.07 -7.24 15.50
N THR A 326 15.97 -5.93 15.82
CA THR A 326 15.32 -5.48 17.05
C THR A 326 13.85 -5.94 17.10
N THR A 327 13.11 -5.76 16.01
CA THR A 327 11.71 -6.16 15.92
C THR A 327 11.55 -7.67 15.95
N ALA A 328 12.46 -8.41 15.29
CA ALA A 328 12.49 -9.88 15.35
C ALA A 328 12.64 -10.38 16.80
N LEU A 329 13.54 -9.80 17.56
CA LEU A 329 13.74 -10.14 18.99
C LEU A 329 12.48 -9.82 19.81
N ILE A 330 11.89 -8.65 19.63
CA ILE A 330 10.66 -8.24 20.34
C ILE A 330 9.52 -9.20 20.00
N VAL A 331 9.31 -9.54 18.73
CA VAL A 331 8.24 -10.45 18.31
C VAL A 331 8.53 -11.87 18.77
N PHE A 332 9.77 -12.36 18.67
CA PHE A 332 10.14 -13.71 19.09
C PHE A 332 9.90 -13.92 20.60
N CYS A 333 10.41 -12.99 21.43
CA CYS A 333 10.24 -13.07 22.88
C CYS A 333 8.83 -12.74 23.35
N GLY A 334 8.13 -11.84 22.64
CA GLY A 334 6.78 -11.38 22.98
C GLY A 334 5.63 -12.13 22.31
N ALA A 335 5.91 -13.15 21.48
CA ALA A 335 4.91 -13.80 20.62
C ALA A 335 3.62 -14.22 21.34
N GLU A 336 3.73 -14.79 22.55
CA GLU A 336 2.58 -15.23 23.33
C GLU A 336 1.76 -14.04 23.86
N LYS A 337 2.42 -13.01 24.38
CA LYS A 337 1.75 -11.79 24.83
C LYS A 337 1.08 -11.07 23.68
N ILE A 338 1.73 -11.02 22.53
CA ILE A 338 1.17 -10.40 21.31
C ILE A 338 -0.08 -11.16 20.86
N MET A 339 -0.05 -12.50 20.81
CA MET A 339 -1.22 -13.29 20.41
C MET A 339 -2.39 -13.10 21.38
N ASN A 340 -2.12 -13.06 22.70
CA ASN A 340 -3.13 -12.82 23.72
C ASN A 340 -3.79 -11.43 23.64
N LEU A 341 -3.19 -10.44 22.96
CA LEU A 341 -3.83 -9.14 22.69
C LEU A 341 -4.91 -9.24 21.60
N PHE A 342 -4.77 -10.18 20.67
CA PHE A 342 -5.69 -10.34 19.54
C PHE A 342 -6.76 -11.41 19.75
N ILE A 343 -6.50 -12.39 20.61
CA ILE A 343 -7.38 -13.53 20.86
C ILE A 343 -7.80 -13.49 22.31
N SER A 344 -9.09 -13.24 22.54
CA SER A 344 -9.70 -13.21 23.85
C SER A 344 -10.39 -14.55 24.13
N GLY A 345 -10.09 -15.20 25.26
CA GLY A 345 -10.76 -16.43 25.69
C GLY A 345 -9.85 -17.67 25.74
N PRO A 346 -10.40 -18.88 26.05
CA PRO A 346 -9.63 -20.09 26.27
C PRO A 346 -9.15 -20.81 24.99
N GLU A 347 -9.04 -20.07 23.86
CA GLU A 347 -8.65 -20.62 22.56
C GLU A 347 -7.13 -20.91 22.47
N ARG A 348 -6.66 -21.77 23.35
CA ARG A 348 -5.23 -22.10 23.51
C ARG A 348 -4.61 -22.65 22.22
N GLU A 349 -5.35 -23.39 21.42
CA GLU A 349 -4.87 -23.93 20.14
C GLU A 349 -4.56 -22.84 19.13
N VAL A 350 -5.45 -21.85 18.99
CA VAL A 350 -5.26 -20.71 18.08
C VAL A 350 -4.03 -19.89 18.49
N ILE A 351 -3.86 -19.68 19.80
CA ILE A 351 -2.69 -18.98 20.35
C ILE A 351 -1.41 -19.75 20.04
N LEU A 352 -1.38 -21.07 20.24
CA LEU A 352 -0.19 -21.89 19.97
C LEU A 352 0.20 -21.88 18.50
N ILE A 353 -0.76 -21.98 17.58
CA ILE A 353 -0.52 -21.89 16.13
C ILE A 353 0.08 -20.51 15.81
N GLY A 354 -0.52 -19.43 16.31
CA GLY A 354 -0.06 -18.07 16.07
C GLY A 354 1.33 -17.79 16.66
N VAL A 355 1.61 -18.26 17.87
CA VAL A 355 2.92 -18.12 18.51
C VAL A 355 4.01 -18.84 17.70
N ARG A 356 3.74 -20.07 17.27
CA ARG A 356 4.68 -20.84 16.43
C ARG A 356 4.95 -20.11 15.11
N TYR A 357 3.91 -19.59 14.48
CA TYR A 357 4.02 -18.81 13.24
C TYR A 357 4.84 -17.53 13.45
N LEU A 358 4.52 -16.71 14.45
CA LEU A 358 5.23 -15.46 14.75
C LEU A 358 6.70 -15.68 15.07
N LYS A 359 7.03 -16.67 15.89
CA LYS A 359 8.42 -17.03 16.20
C LYS A 359 9.20 -17.44 14.97
N LEU A 360 8.59 -18.20 14.07
CA LEU A 360 9.23 -18.62 12.83
C LEU A 360 9.39 -17.45 11.86
N MET A 361 8.35 -16.63 11.66
CA MET A 361 8.39 -15.45 10.79
C MET A 361 9.39 -14.39 11.26
N SER A 362 9.52 -14.20 12.58
CA SER A 362 10.44 -13.19 13.12
C SER A 362 11.89 -13.43 12.70
N ILE A 363 12.33 -14.68 12.54
CA ILE A 363 13.67 -15.02 12.05
C ILE A 363 13.89 -14.49 10.62
N PHE A 364 12.83 -14.45 9.82
CA PHE A 364 12.89 -14.07 8.40
C PHE A 364 12.65 -12.58 8.12
N TYR A 365 12.29 -11.77 9.12
CA TYR A 365 12.04 -10.33 8.90
C TYR A 365 13.24 -9.58 8.33
N VAL A 366 14.46 -10.01 8.65
CA VAL A 366 15.69 -9.42 8.10
C VAL A 366 15.74 -9.57 6.58
N LEU A 367 15.32 -10.72 6.05
CA LEU A 367 15.28 -10.97 4.60
C LEU A 367 14.32 -10.01 3.90
N SER A 368 13.13 -9.80 4.49
CA SER A 368 12.17 -8.80 3.98
C SER A 368 12.77 -7.40 3.91
N GLY A 369 13.53 -7.01 4.94
CA GLY A 369 14.22 -5.72 4.97
C GLY A 369 15.16 -5.54 3.78
N PHE A 370 16.03 -6.51 3.52
CA PHE A 370 16.94 -6.48 2.36
C PHE A 370 16.19 -6.41 1.03
N CYS A 371 15.18 -7.25 0.84
CA CYS A 371 14.34 -7.25 -0.37
C CYS A 371 13.73 -5.89 -0.64
N ASN A 372 13.18 -5.24 0.40
CA ASN A 372 12.57 -3.94 0.30
C ASN A 372 13.56 -2.85 -0.11
N ILE A 373 14.75 -2.83 0.48
CA ILE A 373 15.78 -1.85 0.11
C ILE A 373 16.28 -2.08 -1.32
N PHE A 374 16.47 -3.34 -1.72
CA PHE A 374 16.85 -3.70 -3.08
C PHE A 374 15.81 -3.24 -4.11
N GLN A 375 14.54 -3.51 -3.84
CA GLN A 375 13.45 -3.02 -4.69
C GLN A 375 13.42 -1.50 -4.77
N GLY A 376 13.61 -0.81 -3.65
CA GLY A 376 13.68 0.65 -3.61
C GLY A 376 14.79 1.18 -4.51
N LEU A 377 16.00 0.61 -4.43
CA LEU A 377 17.13 0.99 -5.26
C LEU A 377 16.81 0.81 -6.76
N PHE A 378 16.39 -0.39 -7.18
CA PHE A 378 16.13 -0.66 -8.59
C PHE A 378 14.97 0.17 -9.16
N ARG A 379 13.94 0.44 -8.35
CA ARG A 379 12.87 1.38 -8.72
C ARG A 379 13.41 2.78 -8.93
N GLY A 380 14.20 3.30 -7.98
CA GLY A 380 14.77 4.64 -8.07
C GLY A 380 15.66 4.84 -9.28
N VAL A 381 16.50 3.85 -9.61
CA VAL A 381 17.33 3.93 -10.83
C VAL A 381 16.56 3.62 -12.11
N GLY A 382 15.25 3.43 -12.05
CA GLY A 382 14.37 3.24 -13.22
C GLY A 382 14.39 1.84 -13.83
N LYS A 383 15.01 0.85 -13.16
CA LYS A 383 15.05 -0.54 -13.64
C LYS A 383 13.83 -1.33 -13.15
N LEU A 384 12.62 -0.82 -13.42
CA LEU A 384 11.36 -1.36 -12.92
C LEU A 384 11.06 -2.79 -13.39
N ARG A 385 11.53 -3.18 -14.58
CA ARG A 385 11.35 -4.55 -15.09
C ARG A 385 12.02 -5.57 -14.20
N ILE A 386 13.19 -5.25 -13.63
CA ILE A 386 13.91 -6.15 -12.71
C ILE A 386 13.08 -6.37 -11.45
N THR A 387 12.57 -5.30 -10.85
CA THR A 387 11.73 -5.41 -9.65
C THR A 387 10.43 -6.17 -9.90
N PHE A 388 9.83 -6.00 -11.07
CA PHE A 388 8.62 -6.70 -11.46
C PHE A 388 8.87 -8.21 -11.62
N ILE A 389 9.91 -8.60 -12.38
CA ILE A 389 10.25 -10.01 -12.59
C ILE A 389 10.60 -10.69 -11.26
N ALA A 390 11.44 -10.04 -10.43
CA ALA A 390 11.81 -10.56 -9.11
C ALA A 390 10.56 -10.76 -8.22
N THR A 391 9.63 -9.80 -8.24
CA THR A 391 8.36 -9.92 -7.51
C THR A 391 7.49 -11.07 -8.03
N LEU A 392 7.39 -11.25 -9.35
CA LEU A 392 6.64 -12.37 -9.92
C LEU A 392 7.24 -13.72 -9.53
N MET A 393 8.56 -13.85 -9.60
CA MET A 393 9.27 -15.07 -9.17
C MET A 393 9.01 -15.35 -7.68
N GLN A 394 9.15 -14.33 -6.84
CA GLN A 394 8.86 -14.44 -5.40
C GLN A 394 7.43 -14.91 -5.14
N ILE A 395 6.43 -14.31 -5.81
CA ILE A 395 5.02 -14.68 -5.64
C ILE A 395 4.78 -16.11 -6.09
N PHE A 396 5.29 -16.48 -7.28
CA PHE A 396 5.14 -17.83 -7.80
C PHE A 396 5.71 -18.88 -6.85
N VAL A 397 6.95 -18.70 -6.41
CA VAL A 397 7.62 -19.61 -5.48
C VAL A 397 6.88 -19.67 -4.15
N ARG A 398 6.49 -18.51 -3.61
CA ARG A 398 5.73 -18.41 -2.35
C ARG A 398 4.41 -19.18 -2.45
N VAL A 399 3.64 -19.00 -3.50
CA VAL A 399 2.35 -19.69 -3.67
C VAL A 399 2.58 -21.18 -3.90
N ALA A 400 3.43 -21.56 -4.84
CA ALA A 400 3.71 -22.97 -5.14
C ALA A 400 4.20 -23.74 -3.91
N LEU A 401 5.20 -23.21 -3.20
CA LEU A 401 5.74 -23.87 -1.99
C LEU A 401 4.73 -23.88 -0.86
N SER A 402 3.87 -22.87 -0.71
CA SER A 402 2.82 -22.90 0.29
C SER A 402 1.88 -24.10 0.09
N TYR A 403 1.48 -24.40 -1.15
CA TYR A 403 0.65 -25.56 -1.48
C TYR A 403 1.42 -26.88 -1.37
N ILE A 404 2.66 -26.95 -1.87
CA ILE A 404 3.47 -28.19 -1.86
C ILE A 404 3.83 -28.60 -0.41
N LEU A 405 4.20 -27.65 0.44
CA LEU A 405 4.61 -27.92 1.82
C LEU A 405 3.44 -28.03 2.80
N ALA A 406 2.23 -27.61 2.38
CA ALA A 406 1.03 -27.63 3.21
C ALA A 406 0.77 -29.01 3.88
N PRO A 407 0.79 -30.16 3.18
CA PRO A 407 0.53 -31.46 3.78
C PRO A 407 1.56 -31.87 4.85
N TYR A 408 2.80 -31.37 4.76
CA TYR A 408 3.90 -31.75 5.63
C TYR A 408 4.11 -30.85 6.84
N LEU A 409 3.90 -29.55 6.66
CA LEU A 409 4.26 -28.52 7.64
C LEU A 409 3.06 -27.72 8.19
N GLY A 410 1.85 -28.00 7.69
CA GLY A 410 0.66 -27.25 8.07
C GLY A 410 0.82 -25.75 7.80
N VAL A 411 0.33 -24.91 8.70
CA VAL A 411 0.38 -23.43 8.57
C VAL A 411 1.81 -22.89 8.49
N SER A 412 2.80 -23.59 9.07
CA SER A 412 4.21 -23.20 9.01
C SER A 412 4.79 -23.24 7.58
N SER A 413 4.16 -23.99 6.66
CA SER A 413 4.54 -24.01 5.23
C SER A 413 4.58 -22.62 4.61
N VAL A 414 3.64 -21.75 5.03
CA VAL A 414 3.56 -20.36 4.55
C VAL A 414 4.80 -19.55 4.95
N CYS A 415 5.31 -19.73 6.18
CA CYS A 415 6.52 -19.04 6.64
C CYS A 415 7.75 -19.42 5.79
N TYR A 416 7.96 -20.71 5.57
CA TYR A 416 9.08 -21.18 4.75
C TYR A 416 8.94 -20.75 3.29
N ALA A 417 7.74 -20.82 2.73
CA ALA A 417 7.46 -20.37 1.38
C ALA A 417 7.75 -18.87 1.19
N ILE A 418 7.39 -18.04 2.17
CA ILE A 418 7.70 -16.61 2.18
C ILE A 418 9.21 -16.38 2.26
N ALA A 419 9.90 -17.07 3.17
CA ALA A 419 11.34 -16.94 3.37
C ALA A 419 12.13 -17.33 2.11
N ILE A 420 11.80 -18.48 1.51
CA ILE A 420 12.45 -18.93 0.25
C ILE A 420 12.14 -17.93 -0.88
N GLY A 421 10.91 -17.41 -0.95
CA GLY A 421 10.56 -16.37 -1.91
C GLY A 421 11.41 -15.10 -1.75
N TRP A 422 11.70 -14.67 -0.51
CA TRP A 422 12.58 -13.52 -0.25
C TRP A 422 14.05 -13.81 -0.59
N ILE A 423 14.53 -15.04 -0.39
CA ILE A 423 15.92 -15.42 -0.74
C ILE A 423 16.13 -15.41 -2.27
N LEU A 424 15.11 -15.80 -3.03
CA LEU A 424 15.18 -15.86 -4.49
C LEU A 424 14.93 -14.50 -5.18
N MET A 425 14.52 -13.50 -4.44
CA MET A 425 14.24 -12.15 -4.92
C MET A 425 15.48 -11.26 -4.91
#